data_2ac5bddf2eaf9d0c0a22950c28628dcd
#
_entry.id   2ac5bddf2eaf9d0c0a22950c28628dcd
#
_cell.length_a   1.000
_cell.length_b   1.000
_cell.length_c   1.000
_cell.angle_alpha   90.00
_cell.angle_beta   90.00
_cell.angle_gamma   90.00
#
_symmetry.space_group_name_H-M   'P 1'
#
loop_
_entity.id
_entity.type
_entity.pdbx_description
1 polymer ?
#
loop_
_entity_poly.entity_id
_entity_poly.type
_entity_poly.pdbx_seq_one_letter_code
_entity_poly.pdbx_strand_id
1 'polypeptide(L)'
;MFWKFDLHTSSHLEALLDKEDVTLTELMDEDDVLQECKAQNRRLLLFLCQDQCMQELVHMITTEPPAGVEETKRFKYPNIACELLTCDVGAINDKLGNEEPLLETLYTFLEQPSPLNPLLASFFSKTIGNLITRKTEQVLSFLRRKEGFLSLVLKHIDTSAMMDVLLRLISCVEPPPLRLETLTWLNEEKLAQRLIELIHPERDEERQSNASQTLCDIIRLSRDQANQLQEISQPDPLLTVLESQECVEQLLQNMFSGERTESCIVNGIQVLLTLLEIRRPGFERSYTVNSSILLAIQPHLIHFHQLLLEPPKKTPMLTTLGVLEEPLGNTRLHVARLVASLLYTSSASHAVVAQELCRLNTMDLLLDLFFKYTWNNFLHLQVELCVAAILRPCAHEIRLQPDLGSQDKFKPQEDASQEQALXXXXXXXXRLGLRPQLLSLQSPQKTLHIT
;
A
#
# COMPACT_ATOMS: atom_id res chain seq x y z
N MET A 1 -49.26 -10.61 -3.73
CA MET A 1 -49.12 -9.47 -2.81
C MET A 1 -47.84 -8.65 -3.04
N PHE A 2 -46.74 -9.31 -3.26
CA PHE A 2 -45.49 -8.59 -3.56
C PHE A 2 -45.59 -7.76 -4.81
N TRP A 3 -46.24 -8.28 -5.80
CA TRP A 3 -46.36 -7.60 -7.07
C TRP A 3 -47.16 -6.32 -6.98
N LYS A 4 -48.02 -6.19 -5.98
CA LYS A 4 -48.77 -4.96 -5.82
C LYS A 4 -47.86 -3.80 -5.39
N PHE A 5 -46.90 -4.07 -4.50
CA PHE A 5 -45.95 -3.04 -4.11
C PHE A 5 -45.05 -2.67 -5.27
N ASP A 6 -44.61 -3.67 -6.03
CA ASP A 6 -43.77 -3.40 -7.18
C ASP A 6 -44.52 -2.55 -8.20
N LEU A 7 -45.81 -2.81 -8.38
CA LEU A 7 -46.58 -2.02 -9.32
C LEU A 7 -46.68 -0.57 -8.88
N HIS A 8 -46.82 -0.32 -7.58
CA HIS A 8 -46.91 1.05 -7.10
C HIS A 8 -45.61 1.83 -7.32
N THR A 9 -44.49 1.21 -6.97
CA THR A 9 -43.21 1.88 -7.18
C THR A 9 -42.91 2.07 -8.66
N SER A 10 -43.17 1.02 -9.46
CA SER A 10 -42.90 1.13 -10.89
C SER A 10 -43.86 2.11 -11.59
N SER A 11 -45.08 2.26 -11.11
CA SER A 11 -46.02 3.11 -11.84
C SER A 11 -45.63 4.58 -11.82
N HIS A 12 -45.05 5.08 -10.72
CA HIS A 12 -44.60 6.46 -10.70
C HIS A 12 -43.47 6.72 -11.67
N LEU A 13 -42.46 5.84 -11.67
CA LEU A 13 -41.37 5.94 -12.60
C LEU A 13 -41.85 5.74 -14.03
N GLU A 14 -42.74 4.76 -14.25
CA GLU A 14 -43.30 4.52 -15.55
C GLU A 14 -44.05 5.73 -16.08
N ALA A 15 -44.79 6.43 -15.19
CA ALA A 15 -45.49 7.64 -15.59
C ALA A 15 -44.52 8.71 -16.08
N LEU A 16 -43.39 8.84 -15.39
CA LEU A 16 -42.37 9.79 -15.85
C LEU A 16 -41.81 9.38 -17.21
N LEU A 17 -41.55 8.08 -17.40
CA LEU A 17 -40.99 7.59 -18.66
C LEU A 17 -41.99 7.73 -19.81
N ASP A 18 -43.29 7.81 -19.52
CA ASP A 18 -44.29 8.06 -20.56
C ASP A 18 -44.23 9.46 -21.11
N LYS A 19 -43.68 10.41 -20.36
CA LYS A 19 -43.59 11.78 -20.86
C LYS A 19 -42.61 11.85 -22.03
N GLU A 20 -42.97 12.64 -23.05
CA GLU A 20 -42.09 12.78 -24.20
C GLU A 20 -40.85 13.59 -23.89
N ASP A 21 -40.94 14.49 -22.94
CA ASP A 21 -39.85 15.41 -22.64
C ASP A 21 -39.24 15.15 -21.26
N VAL A 22 -39.30 13.90 -20.81
CA VAL A 22 -38.69 13.59 -19.50
C VAL A 22 -37.18 13.82 -19.58
N THR A 23 -36.64 14.36 -18.50
CA THR A 23 -35.23 14.64 -18.42
C THR A 23 -34.57 13.65 -17.46
N LEU A 24 -33.24 13.53 -17.60
CA LEU A 24 -32.47 12.66 -16.72
C LEU A 24 -32.60 13.11 -15.26
N THR A 25 -32.55 14.42 -15.00
CA THR A 25 -32.64 14.90 -13.63
C THR A 25 -34.00 14.61 -13.02
N GLU A 26 -35.08 14.64 -13.82
CA GLU A 26 -36.39 14.24 -13.30
C GLU A 26 -36.38 12.81 -12.81
N LEU A 27 -35.78 11.92 -13.57
CA LEU A 27 -35.66 10.53 -13.15
C LEU A 27 -34.78 10.38 -11.93
N MET A 28 -33.69 11.16 -11.88
CA MET A 28 -32.76 11.08 -10.75
C MET A 28 -33.37 11.62 -9.47
N ASP A 29 -34.38 12.46 -9.56
CA ASP A 29 -35.07 12.94 -8.38
C ASP A 29 -36.00 11.90 -7.76
N GLU A 30 -36.28 10.80 -8.47
CA GLU A 30 -37.11 9.76 -7.91
C GLU A 30 -36.31 8.94 -6.89
N ASP A 31 -36.95 8.71 -5.74
CA ASP A 31 -36.28 8.00 -4.67
C ASP A 31 -35.88 6.58 -5.05
N ASP A 32 -36.65 5.93 -5.94
CA ASP A 32 -36.41 4.55 -6.28
C ASP A 32 -35.71 4.36 -7.61
N VAL A 33 -35.11 5.41 -8.18
CA VAL A 33 -34.45 5.27 -9.48
C VAL A 33 -33.33 4.25 -9.43
N LEU A 34 -32.50 4.29 -8.37
CA LEU A 34 -31.39 3.34 -8.27
C LEU A 34 -31.91 1.92 -8.10
N GLN A 35 -32.94 1.74 -7.26
CA GLN A 35 -33.52 0.42 -7.05
C GLN A 35 -34.12 -0.13 -8.33
N GLU A 36 -34.81 0.70 -9.08
CA GLU A 36 -35.39 0.26 -10.35
C GLU A 36 -34.30 -0.06 -11.37
N CYS A 37 -33.19 0.68 -11.35
CA CYS A 37 -32.07 0.38 -12.22
C CYS A 37 -31.47 -0.98 -11.87
N LYS A 38 -31.28 -1.24 -10.58
CA LYS A 38 -30.74 -2.52 -10.15
C LYS A 38 -31.68 -3.66 -10.49
N ALA A 39 -33.00 -3.40 -10.43
CA ALA A 39 -33.99 -4.40 -10.80
C ALA A 39 -34.07 -4.59 -12.31
N GLN A 40 -33.29 -3.83 -13.06
CA GLN A 40 -33.22 -3.91 -14.51
C GLN A 40 -34.56 -3.58 -15.18
N ASN A 41 -35.20 -2.51 -14.69
CA ASN A 41 -36.39 -1.97 -15.34
C ASN A 41 -36.06 -1.64 -16.79
N ARG A 42 -36.73 -2.31 -17.72
CA ARG A 42 -36.32 -2.25 -19.11
C ARG A 42 -36.46 -0.84 -19.69
N ARG A 43 -37.56 -0.18 -19.39
CA ARG A 43 -37.78 1.16 -19.94
C ARG A 43 -36.78 2.15 -19.38
N LEU A 44 -36.47 2.03 -18.09
CA LEU A 44 -35.46 2.90 -17.49
C LEU A 44 -34.10 2.65 -18.13
N LEU A 45 -33.71 1.39 -18.33
CA LEU A 45 -32.43 1.10 -18.93
C LEU A 45 -32.35 1.59 -20.37
N LEU A 46 -33.46 1.48 -21.12
CA LEU A 46 -33.47 2.02 -22.47
C LEU A 46 -33.23 3.52 -22.47
N PHE A 47 -33.80 4.22 -21.50
CA PHE A 47 -33.61 5.64 -21.38
C PHE A 47 -32.16 5.97 -20.99
N LEU A 48 -31.67 5.31 -19.94
CA LEU A 48 -30.33 5.62 -19.42
C LEU A 48 -29.24 5.29 -20.43
N CYS A 49 -29.44 4.26 -21.25
CA CYS A 49 -28.40 3.82 -22.18
C CYS A 49 -28.41 4.57 -23.51
N GLN A 50 -29.26 5.59 -23.66
CA GLN A 50 -29.12 6.45 -24.81
C GLN A 50 -27.80 7.18 -24.79
N ASP A 51 -27.25 7.43 -25.97
CA ASP A 51 -25.92 8.07 -26.05
C ASP A 51 -25.87 9.36 -25.28
N GLN A 52 -26.88 10.22 -25.49
CA GLN A 52 -26.88 11.52 -24.84
C GLN A 52 -27.00 11.38 -23.32
N CYS A 53 -27.81 10.46 -22.86
CA CYS A 53 -28.00 10.26 -21.44
C CYS A 53 -26.73 9.75 -20.77
N MET A 54 -26.07 8.78 -21.40
CA MET A 54 -24.84 8.22 -20.84
C MET A 54 -23.75 9.29 -20.82
N GLN A 55 -23.65 10.10 -21.88
CA GLN A 55 -22.67 11.18 -21.88
C GLN A 55 -22.96 12.16 -20.74
N GLU A 56 -24.21 12.45 -20.49
CA GLU A 56 -24.56 13.36 -19.39
C GLU A 56 -24.18 12.76 -18.04
N LEU A 57 -24.42 11.46 -17.84
CA LEU A 57 -24.05 10.81 -16.59
C LEU A 57 -22.51 10.84 -16.38
N VAL A 58 -21.76 10.53 -17.43
CA VAL A 58 -20.30 10.55 -17.31
C VAL A 58 -19.80 11.97 -17.08
N HIS A 59 -20.41 12.93 -17.75
CA HIS A 59 -20.04 14.33 -17.56
C HIS A 59 -20.28 14.78 -16.11
N MET A 60 -21.37 14.31 -15.50
CA MET A 60 -21.66 14.68 -14.11
C MET A 60 -20.59 14.24 -13.14
N ILE A 61 -19.98 13.06 -13.38
CA ILE A 61 -18.99 12.55 -12.44
C ILE A 61 -17.58 13.02 -12.74
N THR A 62 -17.38 13.71 -13.85
CA THR A 62 -16.03 14.15 -14.25
C THR A 62 -15.88 15.66 -14.26
N THR A 63 -16.94 16.43 -14.04
CA THR A 63 -16.91 17.88 -14.13
C THR A 63 -17.53 18.47 -12.88
N GLU A 64 -16.90 19.51 -12.34
CA GLU A 64 -17.44 20.14 -11.15
C GLU A 64 -18.79 20.81 -11.46
N PRO A 65 -19.76 20.63 -10.56
CA PRO A 65 -21.05 21.30 -10.76
C PRO A 65 -20.88 22.82 -10.71
N PRO A 66 -21.85 23.55 -11.25
CA PRO A 66 -21.73 25.01 -11.25
C PRO A 66 -21.62 25.58 -9.84
N ALA A 67 -20.86 26.67 -9.71
CA ALA A 67 -20.77 27.40 -8.47
C ALA A 67 -22.11 28.08 -8.18
N GLY A 68 -22.35 28.33 -6.89
CA GLY A 68 -23.58 29.00 -6.49
C GLY A 68 -24.68 28.07 -6.03
N VAL A 69 -24.51 26.77 -6.20
CA VAL A 69 -25.44 25.79 -5.66
C VAL A 69 -24.99 25.43 -4.24
N GLU A 70 -25.96 25.19 -3.35
CA GLU A 70 -25.62 24.79 -1.99
C GLU A 70 -24.72 23.57 -1.95
N GLU A 71 -23.80 23.57 -1.01
CA GLU A 71 -22.83 22.47 -0.91
C GLU A 71 -23.52 21.12 -0.76
N THR A 72 -24.59 21.06 0.02
CA THR A 72 -25.30 19.82 0.26
C THR A 72 -26.01 19.32 -0.98
N LYS A 73 -26.44 20.22 -1.86
CA LYS A 73 -27.16 19.85 -3.08
C LYS A 73 -26.24 19.78 -4.30
N ARG A 74 -25.04 20.32 -4.17
CA ARG A 74 -24.18 20.50 -5.32
C ARG A 74 -23.80 19.17 -5.95
N PHE A 75 -23.57 18.15 -5.14
CA PHE A 75 -23.14 16.84 -5.63
C PHE A 75 -24.23 15.80 -5.59
N LYS A 76 -25.49 16.19 -5.46
CA LYS A 76 -26.60 15.23 -5.42
C LYS A 76 -26.65 14.42 -6.71
N TYR A 77 -26.71 15.09 -7.86
CA TYR A 77 -26.82 14.40 -9.14
C TYR A 77 -25.52 13.68 -9.48
N PRO A 78 -24.35 14.25 -9.28
CA PRO A 78 -23.12 13.47 -9.49
C PRO A 78 -23.06 12.21 -8.66
N ASN A 79 -23.50 12.25 -7.42
CA ASN A 79 -23.50 11.05 -6.58
C ASN A 79 -24.44 9.99 -7.13
N ILE A 80 -25.66 10.40 -7.54
CA ILE A 80 -26.61 9.45 -8.12
C ILE A 80 -26.07 8.91 -9.44
N ALA A 81 -25.45 9.77 -10.25
CA ALA A 81 -24.87 9.32 -11.50
C ALA A 81 -23.82 8.27 -11.27
N CYS A 82 -22.96 8.48 -10.27
CA CYS A 82 -21.95 7.47 -9.95
C CYS A 82 -22.59 6.15 -9.54
N GLU A 83 -23.62 6.22 -8.71
CA GLU A 83 -24.30 5.01 -8.28
C GLU A 83 -24.95 4.27 -9.45
N LEU A 84 -25.56 5.00 -10.37
CA LEU A 84 -26.16 4.37 -11.54
C LEU A 84 -25.11 3.71 -12.43
N LEU A 85 -23.97 4.41 -12.63
CA LEU A 85 -22.92 3.89 -13.49
C LEU A 85 -22.18 2.70 -12.89
N THR A 86 -22.24 2.54 -11.56
CA THR A 86 -21.50 1.49 -10.88
C THR A 86 -22.38 0.47 -10.19
N CYS A 87 -23.66 0.42 -10.51
CA CYS A 87 -24.57 -0.54 -9.87
C CYS A 87 -24.47 -1.94 -10.46
N ASP A 88 -23.56 -2.15 -11.39
CA ASP A 88 -23.28 -3.47 -11.96
C ASP A 88 -24.45 -4.04 -12.75
N VAL A 89 -25.07 -3.20 -13.54
CA VAL A 89 -26.09 -3.64 -14.48
C VAL A 89 -25.43 -3.86 -15.84
N GLY A 90 -25.64 -5.05 -16.41
CA GLY A 90 -24.93 -5.43 -17.62
C GLY A 90 -25.12 -4.46 -18.78
N ALA A 91 -26.33 -3.95 -18.98
CA ALA A 91 -26.58 -3.03 -20.11
C ALA A 91 -25.76 -1.75 -19.95
N ILE A 92 -25.67 -1.25 -18.72
CA ILE A 92 -24.90 -0.03 -18.48
C ILE A 92 -23.40 -0.31 -18.62
N ASN A 93 -22.94 -1.43 -18.06
CA ASN A 93 -21.53 -1.79 -18.20
C ASN A 93 -21.14 -1.94 -19.67
N ASP A 94 -21.99 -2.60 -20.45
CA ASP A 94 -21.71 -2.80 -21.87
C ASP A 94 -21.66 -1.47 -22.62
N LYS A 95 -22.60 -0.58 -22.31
CA LYS A 95 -22.63 0.70 -23.00
C LYS A 95 -21.37 1.51 -22.69
N LEU A 96 -21.01 1.57 -21.39
CA LEU A 96 -19.81 2.30 -21.01
C LEU A 96 -18.54 1.71 -21.57
N GLY A 97 -18.41 0.39 -21.52
CA GLY A 97 -17.16 -0.24 -21.90
C GLY A 97 -16.98 -0.38 -23.38
N ASN A 98 -18.07 -0.48 -24.15
CA ASN A 98 -17.98 -0.70 -25.58
C ASN A 98 -17.97 0.59 -26.39
N GLU A 99 -18.36 1.71 -25.81
CA GLU A 99 -18.47 2.98 -26.54
C GLU A 99 -17.26 3.84 -26.25
N GLU A 100 -16.35 3.91 -27.22
CA GLU A 100 -15.12 4.66 -27.01
C GLU A 100 -15.35 6.13 -26.65
N PRO A 101 -16.33 6.85 -27.25
CA PRO A 101 -16.55 8.23 -26.84
C PRO A 101 -16.88 8.38 -25.36
N LEU A 102 -17.57 7.41 -24.76
CA LEU A 102 -17.85 7.47 -23.33
C LEU A 102 -16.56 7.28 -22.50
N LEU A 103 -15.72 6.34 -22.92
CA LEU A 103 -14.44 6.16 -22.25
C LEU A 103 -13.56 7.40 -22.41
N GLU A 104 -13.60 8.06 -23.55
CA GLU A 104 -12.84 9.29 -23.75
C GLU A 104 -13.32 10.40 -22.79
N THR A 105 -14.63 10.54 -22.64
CA THR A 105 -15.16 11.54 -21.71
C THR A 105 -14.72 11.22 -20.28
N LEU A 106 -14.80 9.96 -19.90
CA LEU A 106 -14.35 9.55 -18.57
C LEU A 106 -12.87 9.87 -18.37
N TYR A 107 -12.07 9.59 -19.38
CA TYR A 107 -10.62 9.81 -19.31
C TYR A 107 -10.25 11.28 -19.16
N THR A 108 -11.07 12.18 -19.68
CA THR A 108 -10.75 13.62 -19.56
C THR A 108 -10.62 14.07 -18.11
N PHE A 109 -11.20 13.32 -17.17
CA PHE A 109 -11.03 13.65 -15.77
C PHE A 109 -9.56 13.67 -15.36
N LEU A 110 -8.79 12.70 -15.85
CA LEU A 110 -7.37 12.63 -15.52
C LEU A 110 -6.56 13.75 -16.12
N GLU A 111 -7.05 14.38 -17.18
CA GLU A 111 -6.32 15.43 -17.87
C GLU A 111 -6.51 16.80 -17.23
N GLN A 112 -7.34 16.90 -16.19
CA GLN A 112 -7.56 18.16 -15.49
C GLN A 112 -6.33 18.53 -14.67
N PRO A 113 -6.14 19.82 -14.39
CA PRO A 113 -4.99 20.22 -13.55
C PRO A 113 -5.17 19.80 -12.11
N SER A 114 -4.03 19.64 -11.44
CA SER A 114 -4.04 19.35 -10.01
C SER A 114 -4.36 20.58 -9.19
N PRO A 115 -4.97 20.45 -8.02
CA PRO A 115 -5.45 19.19 -7.42
C PRO A 115 -6.83 18.80 -7.96
N LEU A 116 -7.09 17.52 -8.02
CA LEU A 116 -8.41 17.04 -8.40
C LEU A 116 -9.40 17.24 -7.27
N ASN A 117 -10.67 17.44 -7.64
CA ASN A 117 -11.73 17.43 -6.64
C ASN A 117 -11.81 16.04 -6.03
N PRO A 118 -11.65 15.90 -4.70
CA PRO A 118 -11.58 14.54 -4.12
C PRO A 118 -12.83 13.72 -4.30
N LEU A 119 -14.01 14.36 -4.26
CA LEU A 119 -15.25 13.63 -4.42
C LEU A 119 -15.40 13.12 -5.84
N LEU A 120 -15.13 13.99 -6.83
CA LEU A 120 -15.16 13.55 -8.22
C LEU A 120 -14.11 12.47 -8.50
N ALA A 121 -12.95 12.58 -7.87
CA ALA A 121 -11.92 11.57 -8.03
C ALA A 121 -12.41 10.22 -7.50
N SER A 122 -13.16 10.24 -6.40
CA SER A 122 -13.76 9.02 -5.88
C SER A 122 -14.76 8.43 -6.88
N PHE A 123 -15.60 9.27 -7.47
CA PHE A 123 -16.56 8.80 -8.48
C PHE A 123 -15.83 8.21 -9.69
N PHE A 124 -14.79 8.88 -10.14
CA PHE A 124 -13.99 8.39 -11.27
C PHE A 124 -13.38 7.03 -10.95
N SER A 125 -12.78 6.94 -9.77
CA SER A 125 -12.11 5.70 -9.36
C SER A 125 -13.11 4.53 -9.27
N LYS A 126 -14.28 4.77 -8.70
CA LYS A 126 -15.30 3.73 -8.62
C LYS A 126 -15.75 3.30 -10.01
N THR A 127 -15.94 4.26 -10.90
CA THR A 127 -16.46 3.95 -12.22
C THR A 127 -15.43 3.20 -13.06
N ILE A 128 -14.18 3.69 -13.10
CA ILE A 128 -13.16 3.00 -13.87
C ILE A 128 -12.84 1.64 -13.25
N GLY A 129 -12.89 1.55 -11.90
CA GLY A 129 -12.66 0.30 -11.23
C GLY A 129 -13.71 -0.76 -11.56
N ASN A 130 -14.97 -0.34 -11.61
CA ASN A 130 -16.04 -1.25 -12.02
C ASN A 130 -15.81 -1.73 -13.45
N LEU A 131 -15.41 -0.83 -14.33
CA LEU A 131 -15.17 -1.20 -15.72
C LEU A 131 -13.95 -2.11 -15.86
N ILE A 132 -12.92 -1.89 -15.07
CA ILE A 132 -11.76 -2.78 -15.10
C ILE A 132 -12.18 -4.21 -14.76
N THR A 133 -13.10 -4.34 -13.81
CA THR A 133 -13.59 -5.66 -13.41
C THR A 133 -14.56 -6.26 -14.43
N ARG A 134 -15.48 -5.46 -14.97
CA ARG A 134 -16.59 -5.97 -15.78
C ARG A 134 -16.36 -5.88 -17.27
N LYS A 135 -15.57 -4.92 -17.73
CA LYS A 135 -15.27 -4.74 -19.15
C LYS A 135 -13.77 -4.71 -19.33
N THR A 136 -13.11 -5.71 -18.79
CA THR A 136 -11.67 -5.72 -18.61
C THR A 136 -10.91 -5.51 -19.92
N GLU A 137 -11.23 -6.30 -20.95
CA GLU A 137 -10.47 -6.23 -22.20
C GLU A 137 -10.64 -4.89 -22.87
N GLN A 138 -11.86 -4.37 -22.90
CA GLN A 138 -12.14 -3.11 -23.58
C GLN A 138 -11.42 -1.96 -22.89
N VAL A 139 -11.50 -1.93 -21.56
CA VAL A 139 -10.91 -0.83 -20.81
C VAL A 139 -9.38 -0.91 -20.83
N LEU A 140 -8.82 -2.10 -20.66
CA LEU A 140 -7.36 -2.22 -20.73
C LEU A 140 -6.83 -1.84 -22.12
N SER A 141 -7.52 -2.26 -23.17
CA SER A 141 -7.12 -1.88 -24.51
C SER A 141 -7.15 -0.37 -24.67
N PHE A 142 -8.22 0.26 -24.18
CA PHE A 142 -8.34 1.72 -24.26
C PHE A 142 -7.20 2.42 -23.50
N LEU A 143 -6.96 1.98 -22.26
CA LEU A 143 -5.94 2.65 -21.44
C LEU A 143 -4.53 2.44 -22.00
N ARG A 144 -4.27 1.26 -22.55
CA ARG A 144 -2.95 0.99 -23.10
C ARG A 144 -2.66 1.79 -24.37
N ARG A 145 -3.71 2.14 -25.10
CA ARG A 145 -3.53 3.02 -26.27
C ARG A 145 -3.29 4.47 -25.89
N LYS A 146 -3.61 4.85 -24.65
CA LYS A 146 -3.41 6.23 -24.22
C LYS A 146 -1.96 6.44 -23.81
N GLU A 147 -1.29 7.28 -24.57
CA GLU A 147 0.08 7.65 -24.25
C GLU A 147 0.06 8.51 -22.99
N GLY A 148 0.85 8.10 -21.99
CA GLY A 148 0.95 8.90 -20.78
C GLY A 148 -0.11 8.64 -19.74
N PHE A 149 -0.86 7.56 -19.85
CA PHE A 149 -1.87 7.24 -18.84
C PHE A 149 -1.27 7.16 -17.44
N LEU A 150 -0.19 6.39 -17.31
CA LEU A 150 0.42 6.22 -15.99
C LEU A 150 0.98 7.55 -15.47
N SER A 151 1.53 8.37 -16.36
CA SER A 151 2.02 9.68 -15.93
C SER A 151 0.91 10.54 -15.35
N LEU A 152 -0.28 10.47 -15.95
CA LEU A 152 -1.42 11.24 -15.41
C LEU A 152 -1.85 10.71 -14.05
N VAL A 153 -1.93 9.40 -13.90
CA VAL A 153 -2.33 8.84 -12.61
C VAL A 153 -1.33 9.25 -11.53
N LEU A 154 -0.04 9.15 -11.83
CA LEU A 154 0.98 9.49 -10.86
C LEU A 154 1.05 10.99 -10.59
N LYS A 155 0.74 11.81 -11.59
CA LYS A 155 0.65 13.25 -11.38
C LYS A 155 -0.38 13.58 -10.31
N HIS A 156 -1.46 12.80 -10.24
CA HIS A 156 -2.55 13.03 -9.30
C HIS A 156 -2.49 12.11 -8.08
N ILE A 157 -1.32 11.54 -7.78
CA ILE A 157 -1.22 10.57 -6.69
C ILE A 157 -1.46 11.22 -5.32
N ASP A 158 -1.39 12.54 -5.23
CA ASP A 158 -1.77 13.21 -3.99
C ASP A 158 -3.25 13.04 -3.66
N THR A 159 -4.06 12.64 -4.64
CA THR A 159 -5.46 12.29 -4.43
C THR A 159 -5.55 10.78 -4.23
N SER A 160 -6.05 10.36 -3.06
CA SER A 160 -5.97 8.95 -2.69
C SER A 160 -6.76 8.02 -3.62
N ALA A 161 -7.77 8.55 -4.30
CA ALA A 161 -8.55 7.73 -5.24
C ALA A 161 -7.67 7.19 -6.37
N MET A 162 -6.58 7.86 -6.70
CA MET A 162 -5.69 7.38 -7.75
C MET A 162 -4.95 6.12 -7.33
N MET A 163 -4.70 5.97 -6.02
CA MET A 163 -4.12 4.74 -5.51
C MET A 163 -5.03 3.56 -5.81
N ASP A 164 -6.34 3.76 -5.65
CA ASP A 164 -7.30 2.70 -5.92
C ASP A 164 -7.30 2.28 -7.38
N VAL A 165 -7.13 3.23 -8.30
CA VAL A 165 -7.06 2.90 -9.73
C VAL A 165 -5.89 1.96 -10.00
N LEU A 166 -4.72 2.29 -9.46
CA LEU A 166 -3.56 1.45 -9.66
C LEU A 166 -3.76 0.06 -9.05
N LEU A 167 -4.32 -0.01 -7.85
CA LEU A 167 -4.50 -1.29 -7.19
C LEU A 167 -5.55 -2.14 -7.90
N ARG A 168 -6.58 -1.52 -8.50
CA ARG A 168 -7.55 -2.27 -9.29
C ARG A 168 -6.90 -2.90 -10.51
N LEU A 169 -6.02 -2.16 -11.16
CA LEU A 169 -5.31 -2.71 -12.33
C LEU A 169 -4.44 -3.92 -11.95
N ILE A 170 -3.92 -3.91 -10.74
CA ILE A 170 -3.02 -4.97 -10.31
C ILE A 170 -3.80 -6.17 -9.78
N SER A 171 -4.91 -5.93 -9.08
CA SER A 171 -5.58 -6.99 -8.35
C SER A 171 -6.88 -7.50 -8.97
N CYS A 172 -7.52 -6.73 -9.85
CA CYS A 172 -8.87 -7.07 -10.31
C CYS A 172 -8.94 -7.51 -11.76
N VAL A 173 -7.80 -7.72 -12.41
CA VAL A 173 -7.78 -8.17 -13.80
C VAL A 173 -7.75 -9.69 -13.83
N GLU A 174 -8.67 -10.28 -14.57
CA GLU A 174 -8.78 -11.73 -14.70
C GLU A 174 -8.98 -12.08 -16.18
N PRO A 175 -8.53 -13.24 -16.63
CA PRO A 175 -7.87 -14.34 -15.92
C PRO A 175 -6.36 -14.10 -15.74
N PRO A 176 -5.63 -15.03 -15.13
CA PRO A 176 -4.20 -14.83 -14.84
C PRO A 176 -3.33 -14.45 -16.04
N PRO A 177 -3.51 -15.01 -17.24
CA PRO A 177 -2.69 -14.53 -18.36
C PRO A 177 -2.90 -13.05 -18.68
N LEU A 178 -4.12 -12.57 -18.59
CA LEU A 178 -4.38 -11.16 -18.84
C LEU A 178 -3.82 -10.30 -17.69
N ARG A 179 -3.88 -10.83 -16.45
CA ARG A 179 -3.26 -10.13 -15.33
C ARG A 179 -1.76 -10.00 -15.56
N LEU A 180 -1.11 -11.06 -16.02
CA LEU A 180 0.32 -11.00 -16.28
C LEU A 180 0.64 -9.98 -17.39
N GLU A 181 -0.19 -9.93 -18.43
CA GLU A 181 -0.01 -8.91 -19.47
C GLU A 181 -0.11 -7.50 -18.90
N THR A 182 -1.06 -7.30 -18.00
CA THR A 182 -1.25 -5.98 -17.37
C THR A 182 -0.05 -5.62 -16.50
N LEU A 183 0.41 -6.57 -15.70
CA LEU A 183 1.58 -6.32 -14.86
C LEU A 183 2.82 -6.06 -15.70
N THR A 184 2.96 -6.75 -16.81
CA THR A 184 4.08 -6.53 -17.72
C THR A 184 4.01 -5.11 -18.32
N TRP A 185 2.82 -4.70 -18.72
CA TRP A 185 2.62 -3.35 -19.25
C TRP A 185 3.01 -2.30 -18.21
N LEU A 186 2.51 -2.45 -16.98
CA LEU A 186 2.82 -1.49 -15.92
C LEU A 186 4.31 -1.48 -15.61
N ASN A 187 4.95 -2.63 -15.67
CA ASN A 187 6.39 -2.71 -15.44
C ASN A 187 7.17 -2.04 -16.56
N GLU A 188 6.74 -2.20 -17.80
CA GLU A 188 7.36 -1.51 -18.93
C GLU A 188 7.23 0.00 -18.80
N GLU A 189 6.15 0.46 -18.20
CA GLU A 189 5.95 1.87 -17.92
C GLU A 189 6.67 2.32 -16.66
N LYS A 190 7.43 1.43 -16.01
CA LYS A 190 8.27 1.75 -14.86
C LYS A 190 7.48 2.16 -13.63
N LEU A 191 6.36 1.51 -13.38
CA LEU A 191 5.49 1.88 -12.26
C LEU A 191 6.24 1.87 -10.93
N ALA A 192 6.95 0.78 -10.65
CA ALA A 192 7.63 0.66 -9.35
C ALA A 192 8.68 1.74 -9.19
N GLN A 193 9.51 1.94 -10.21
CA GLN A 193 10.58 2.93 -10.14
C GLN A 193 10.02 4.34 -10.00
N ARG A 194 8.92 4.63 -10.69
CA ARG A 194 8.34 5.96 -10.64
C ARG A 194 7.67 6.24 -9.30
N LEU A 195 7.08 5.23 -8.66
CA LEU A 195 6.56 5.39 -7.32
C LEU A 195 7.71 5.63 -6.32
N ILE A 196 8.82 4.92 -6.48
CA ILE A 196 9.96 5.10 -5.60
C ILE A 196 10.54 6.52 -5.75
N GLU A 197 10.54 7.06 -6.95
CA GLU A 197 11.01 8.44 -7.15
C GLU A 197 10.20 9.46 -6.35
N LEU A 198 8.97 9.13 -6.00
CA LEU A 198 8.13 10.04 -5.22
C LEU A 198 8.47 10.01 -3.73
N ILE A 199 9.22 9.02 -3.27
CA ILE A 199 9.70 8.99 -1.89
C ILE A 199 11.06 9.66 -1.88
N HIS A 200 11.05 10.97 -1.68
CA HIS A 200 12.23 11.80 -1.78
C HIS A 200 12.01 13.04 -0.93
N PRO A 201 13.08 13.55 -0.25
CA PRO A 201 12.88 14.69 0.64
C PRO A 201 12.29 15.94 -0.02
N GLU A 202 12.47 16.08 -1.34
CA GLU A 202 11.98 17.25 -2.05
C GLU A 202 10.50 17.15 -2.44
N ARG A 203 9.88 15.97 -2.27
CA ARG A 203 8.46 15.82 -2.60
C ARG A 203 7.60 16.18 -1.41
N ASP A 204 6.35 16.58 -1.67
CA ASP A 204 5.43 16.88 -0.60
C ASP A 204 5.05 15.61 0.16
N GLU A 205 4.64 15.81 1.42
CA GLU A 205 4.38 14.68 2.30
C GLU A 205 3.23 13.80 1.79
N GLU A 206 2.21 14.40 1.19
CA GLU A 206 1.06 13.63 0.72
C GLU A 206 1.47 12.67 -0.39
N ARG A 207 2.26 13.15 -1.35
CA ARG A 207 2.73 12.29 -2.43
C ARG A 207 3.64 11.19 -1.91
N GLN A 208 4.52 11.53 -0.97
CA GLN A 208 5.39 10.50 -0.38
C GLN A 208 4.56 9.43 0.32
N SER A 209 3.59 9.85 1.11
CA SER A 209 2.77 8.92 1.88
C SER A 209 1.95 8.01 0.97
N ASN A 210 1.33 8.60 -0.05
CA ASN A 210 0.50 7.82 -0.95
C ASN A 210 1.33 6.89 -1.83
N ALA A 211 2.51 7.33 -2.26
CA ALA A 211 3.39 6.45 -3.01
C ALA A 211 3.85 5.27 -2.16
N SER A 212 4.21 5.54 -0.91
CA SER A 212 4.63 4.49 0.00
C SER A 212 3.51 3.48 0.24
N GLN A 213 2.31 3.98 0.50
CA GLN A 213 1.17 3.10 0.73
C GLN A 213 0.88 2.25 -0.51
N THR A 214 0.95 2.87 -1.69
CA THR A 214 0.71 2.15 -2.92
C THR A 214 1.74 1.05 -3.12
N LEU A 215 3.01 1.36 -2.88
CA LEU A 215 4.07 0.36 -3.00
C LEU A 215 3.84 -0.79 -2.03
N CYS A 216 3.49 -0.49 -0.80
CA CYS A 216 3.23 -1.53 0.19
C CYS A 216 2.07 -2.41 -0.23
N ASP A 217 1.00 -1.80 -0.73
CA ASP A 217 -0.15 -2.57 -1.18
C ASP A 217 0.19 -3.43 -2.40
N ILE A 218 0.99 -2.89 -3.33
CA ILE A 218 1.42 -3.68 -4.48
C ILE A 218 2.22 -4.90 -4.04
N ILE A 219 3.15 -4.70 -3.12
CA ILE A 219 3.99 -5.81 -2.64
C ILE A 219 3.10 -6.90 -2.03
N ARG A 220 2.18 -6.50 -1.17
CA ARG A 220 1.31 -7.47 -0.51
C ARG A 220 0.40 -8.19 -1.48
N LEU A 221 -0.21 -7.44 -2.40
CA LEU A 221 -1.10 -8.04 -3.39
C LEU A 221 -0.34 -8.98 -4.31
N SER A 222 0.84 -8.57 -4.76
CA SER A 222 1.61 -9.40 -5.67
C SER A 222 2.06 -10.69 -4.99
N ARG A 223 2.45 -10.61 -3.72
CA ARG A 223 2.83 -11.80 -2.99
C ARG A 223 1.65 -12.74 -2.80
N ASP A 224 0.47 -12.19 -2.50
CA ASP A 224 -0.72 -13.01 -2.34
C ASP A 224 -1.12 -13.72 -3.63
N GLN A 225 -0.86 -13.10 -4.77
CA GLN A 225 -1.27 -13.64 -6.06
C GLN A 225 -0.16 -14.44 -6.75
N ALA A 226 0.99 -14.59 -6.11
CA ALA A 226 2.13 -15.22 -6.77
C ALA A 226 1.85 -16.65 -7.19
N ASN A 227 1.08 -17.38 -6.41
CA ASN A 227 0.79 -18.77 -6.75
C ASN A 227 0.02 -18.90 -8.06
N GLN A 228 -0.90 -17.96 -8.31
CA GLN A 228 -1.66 -18.00 -9.56
C GLN A 228 -0.75 -17.77 -10.77
N LEU A 229 0.20 -16.86 -10.64
CA LEU A 229 1.11 -16.59 -11.75
C LEU A 229 2.12 -17.73 -11.93
N GLN A 230 2.47 -18.42 -10.85
CA GLN A 230 3.36 -19.57 -10.98
C GLN A 230 2.76 -20.68 -11.82
N GLU A 231 1.44 -20.79 -11.84
CA GLU A 231 0.79 -21.80 -12.67
C GLU A 231 1.05 -21.57 -14.15
N ILE A 232 1.31 -20.34 -14.57
CA ILE A 232 1.65 -20.04 -15.94
C ILE A 232 3.16 -19.88 -16.13
N SER A 233 3.93 -20.28 -15.13
CA SER A 233 5.39 -20.39 -15.20
C SER A 233 6.10 -19.06 -15.39
N GLN A 234 5.50 -17.96 -14.91
CA GLN A 234 6.15 -16.67 -15.00
C GLN A 234 6.03 -15.91 -13.70
N PRO A 235 7.10 -15.27 -13.27
CA PRO A 235 7.03 -14.47 -12.06
C PRO A 235 6.30 -13.15 -12.28
N ASP A 236 5.83 -12.57 -11.18
CA ASP A 236 5.22 -11.24 -11.20
C ASP A 236 6.32 -10.22 -11.50
N PRO A 237 6.24 -9.51 -12.62
CA PRO A 237 7.33 -8.60 -12.98
C PRO A 237 7.45 -7.39 -12.05
N LEU A 238 6.34 -6.91 -11.49
CA LEU A 238 6.43 -5.80 -10.53
C LEU A 238 7.11 -6.24 -9.26
N LEU A 239 6.75 -7.41 -8.75
CA LEU A 239 7.37 -7.90 -7.52
C LEU A 239 8.85 -8.18 -7.73
N THR A 240 9.20 -8.73 -8.87
CA THR A 240 10.61 -8.99 -9.19
C THR A 240 11.42 -7.70 -9.14
N VAL A 241 10.91 -6.62 -9.71
CA VAL A 241 11.61 -5.35 -9.68
C VAL A 241 11.67 -4.78 -8.26
N LEU A 242 10.56 -4.85 -7.53
CA LEU A 242 10.52 -4.27 -6.18
C LEU A 242 11.47 -5.00 -5.22
N GLU A 243 11.70 -6.28 -5.44
CA GLU A 243 12.60 -7.05 -4.59
C GLU A 243 14.04 -7.05 -5.10
N SER A 244 14.34 -6.35 -6.18
CA SER A 244 15.68 -6.31 -6.73
C SER A 244 16.58 -5.40 -5.90
N GLN A 245 17.87 -5.72 -5.93
CA GLN A 245 18.84 -4.90 -5.23
C GLN A 245 18.88 -3.46 -5.75
N GLU A 246 18.77 -3.30 -7.07
CA GLU A 246 18.81 -1.97 -7.66
C GLU A 246 17.66 -1.10 -7.18
N CYS A 247 16.47 -1.67 -7.13
CA CYS A 247 15.29 -0.90 -6.76
C CYS A 247 15.36 -0.49 -5.29
N VAL A 248 15.73 -1.43 -4.43
CA VAL A 248 15.84 -1.14 -3.00
C VAL A 248 16.95 -0.12 -2.76
N GLU A 249 18.06 -0.24 -3.47
CA GLU A 249 19.14 0.75 -3.34
C GLU A 249 18.68 2.14 -3.77
N GLN A 250 17.86 2.23 -4.81
CA GLN A 250 17.36 3.53 -5.24
C GLN A 250 16.51 4.18 -4.16
N LEU A 251 15.66 3.37 -3.52
CA LEU A 251 14.85 3.87 -2.41
C LEU A 251 15.75 4.40 -1.28
N LEU A 252 16.75 3.62 -0.91
CA LEU A 252 17.66 4.03 0.16
C LEU A 252 18.43 5.28 -0.19
N GLN A 253 18.88 5.39 -1.44
CA GLN A 253 19.56 6.60 -1.88
C GLN A 253 18.65 7.81 -1.79
N ASN A 254 17.38 7.65 -2.16
CA ASN A 254 16.43 8.76 -2.04
C ASN A 254 16.26 9.18 -0.58
N MET A 255 16.14 8.19 0.31
CA MET A 255 15.89 8.49 1.73
C MET A 255 17.04 9.31 2.33
N PHE A 256 18.25 9.03 1.92
CA PHE A 256 19.42 9.67 2.50
C PHE A 256 20.05 10.70 1.58
N SER A 257 19.31 11.17 0.58
CA SER A 257 19.73 12.23 -0.31
C SER A 257 19.54 13.58 0.36
N GLY A 258 20.61 14.34 0.53
CA GLY A 258 20.53 15.66 1.11
C GLY A 258 20.12 15.65 2.56
N GLU A 259 19.32 16.64 2.95
CA GLU A 259 18.90 16.77 4.33
C GLU A 259 17.87 15.69 4.70
N ARG A 260 18.10 15.05 5.85
CA ARG A 260 17.18 14.01 6.32
C ARG A 260 15.87 14.65 6.74
N THR A 261 14.74 14.10 6.24
CA THR A 261 13.42 14.54 6.65
C THR A 261 12.67 13.38 7.23
N GLU A 262 11.86 13.65 8.24
CA GLU A 262 11.10 12.58 8.88
C GLU A 262 10.15 11.90 7.89
N SER A 263 9.47 12.69 7.06
CA SER A 263 8.49 12.13 6.15
C SER A 263 9.13 11.12 5.20
N CYS A 264 10.25 11.50 4.59
CA CYS A 264 10.90 10.60 3.63
C CYS A 264 11.43 9.34 4.32
N ILE A 265 12.05 9.51 5.48
CA ILE A 265 12.61 8.37 6.20
C ILE A 265 11.51 7.40 6.63
N VAL A 266 10.44 7.92 7.22
CA VAL A 266 9.36 7.07 7.71
C VAL A 266 8.69 6.34 6.55
N ASN A 267 8.40 7.05 5.47
CA ASN A 267 7.75 6.42 4.33
C ASN A 267 8.66 5.40 3.65
N GLY A 268 9.95 5.69 3.55
CA GLY A 268 10.88 4.72 3.00
C GLY A 268 11.00 3.48 3.86
N ILE A 269 11.09 3.66 5.18
CA ILE A 269 11.16 2.52 6.09
C ILE A 269 9.91 1.66 5.99
N GLN A 270 8.75 2.30 5.81
CA GLN A 270 7.51 1.54 5.69
C GLN A 270 7.57 0.58 4.50
N VAL A 271 8.12 1.01 3.38
CA VAL A 271 8.29 0.12 2.24
C VAL A 271 9.27 -1.00 2.58
N LEU A 272 10.39 -0.67 3.21
CA LEU A 272 11.37 -1.69 3.59
C LEU A 272 10.76 -2.71 4.54
N LEU A 273 9.97 -2.25 5.52
CA LEU A 273 9.30 -3.15 6.44
C LEU A 273 8.36 -4.11 5.72
N THR A 274 7.65 -3.59 4.72
CA THR A 274 6.74 -4.44 3.96
C THR A 274 7.51 -5.48 3.16
N LEU A 275 8.63 -5.08 2.57
CA LEU A 275 9.47 -6.03 1.84
C LEU A 275 10.02 -7.14 2.75
N LEU A 276 10.30 -6.80 4.00
CA LEU A 276 10.84 -7.75 4.97
C LEU A 276 9.76 -8.56 5.67
N GLU A 277 8.50 -8.25 5.42
CA GLU A 277 7.39 -8.84 6.16
C GLU A 277 7.32 -10.35 5.95
N ILE A 278 7.27 -11.10 7.06
CA ILE A 278 7.00 -12.53 7.02
C ILE A 278 5.55 -12.69 7.42
N ARG A 279 4.71 -13.18 6.50
CA ARG A 279 3.30 -13.04 6.71
C ARG A 279 2.71 -14.12 7.60
N ARG A 280 2.53 -15.32 7.18
CA ARG A 280 1.76 -16.29 7.94
C ARG A 280 2.64 -17.41 8.44
N PRO A 281 2.45 -17.88 9.66
CA PRO A 281 3.27 -19.01 10.15
C PRO A 281 3.18 -20.25 9.28
N GLY A 282 2.00 -20.52 8.70
CA GLY A 282 1.84 -21.69 7.87
C GLY A 282 2.56 -21.65 6.54
N PHE A 283 2.98 -20.46 6.11
CA PHE A 283 3.64 -20.28 4.83
C PHE A 283 5.10 -19.90 4.97
N GLU A 284 5.68 -20.13 6.12
CA GLU A 284 7.08 -19.78 6.34
C GLU A 284 8.02 -20.50 5.40
N ARG A 285 7.68 -21.71 4.99
CA ARG A 285 8.54 -22.47 4.11
C ARG A 285 8.59 -21.89 2.70
N SER A 286 7.48 -21.32 2.24
CA SER A 286 7.40 -20.85 0.87
C SER A 286 7.90 -19.43 0.71
N TYR A 287 8.14 -18.71 1.81
CA TYR A 287 8.59 -17.33 1.72
C TYR A 287 9.80 -17.11 2.61
N THR A 288 10.89 -16.74 1.97
CA THR A 288 12.09 -16.22 2.64
C THR A 288 12.39 -14.86 2.05
N VAL A 289 12.95 -13.97 2.89
CA VAL A 289 13.30 -12.65 2.39
C VAL A 289 14.40 -12.80 1.34
N ASN A 290 14.19 -12.16 0.21
CA ASN A 290 15.17 -12.16 -0.86
C ASN A 290 16.48 -11.53 -0.36
N SER A 291 17.59 -12.25 -0.56
CA SER A 291 18.87 -11.76 -0.08
C SER A 291 19.27 -10.44 -0.75
N SER A 292 18.74 -10.16 -1.94
CA SER A 292 18.99 -8.89 -2.60
C SER A 292 18.53 -7.72 -1.75
N ILE A 293 17.42 -7.88 -1.04
CA ILE A 293 16.91 -6.82 -0.18
C ILE A 293 17.90 -6.54 0.96
N LEU A 294 18.38 -7.59 1.60
CA LEU A 294 19.31 -7.44 2.71
C LEU A 294 20.65 -6.87 2.23
N LEU A 295 21.10 -7.31 1.06
CA LEU A 295 22.34 -6.79 0.51
C LEU A 295 22.24 -5.29 0.19
N ALA A 296 21.07 -4.85 -0.24
CA ALA A 296 20.87 -3.43 -0.49
C ALA A 296 20.85 -2.62 0.80
N ILE A 297 20.25 -3.17 1.85
CA ILE A 297 20.10 -2.43 3.11
C ILE A 297 21.40 -2.38 3.91
N GLN A 298 22.22 -3.40 3.82
CA GLN A 298 23.36 -3.55 4.72
C GLN A 298 24.32 -2.35 4.67
N PRO A 299 24.70 -1.80 3.50
CA PRO A 299 25.59 -0.63 3.50
C PRO A 299 24.99 0.63 4.12
N HIS A 300 23.67 0.67 4.29
CA HIS A 300 22.99 1.85 4.83
C HIS A 300 22.65 1.70 6.31
N LEU A 301 23.05 0.59 6.94
CA LEU A 301 22.78 0.43 8.36
C LEU A 301 23.44 1.53 9.19
N ILE A 302 24.62 2.00 8.75
CA ILE A 302 25.25 3.12 9.45
C ILE A 302 24.37 4.36 9.43
N HIS A 303 23.67 4.59 8.32
CA HIS A 303 22.78 5.75 8.23
C HIS A 303 21.59 5.62 9.16
N PHE A 304 21.02 4.43 9.26
CA PHE A 304 19.92 4.21 10.20
C PHE A 304 20.40 4.34 11.64
N HIS A 305 21.60 3.85 11.91
CA HIS A 305 22.21 4.05 13.24
C HIS A 305 22.35 5.53 13.55
N GLN A 306 22.82 6.32 12.59
CA GLN A 306 22.96 7.76 12.79
C GLN A 306 21.62 8.44 13.05
N LEU A 307 20.55 7.94 12.46
CA LEU A 307 19.22 8.50 12.73
C LEU A 307 18.78 8.25 14.17
N LEU A 308 19.23 7.15 14.78
CA LEU A 308 18.94 6.91 16.19
C LEU A 308 19.67 7.91 17.06
N LEU A 309 20.89 8.30 16.66
CA LEU A 309 21.67 9.29 17.41
C LEU A 309 21.14 10.69 17.19
N GLU A 310 20.84 11.04 15.93
CA GLU A 310 20.44 12.39 15.57
C GLU A 310 19.27 12.31 14.61
N PRO A 311 18.03 12.20 15.13
CA PRO A 311 16.87 12.19 14.24
C PRO A 311 16.66 13.55 13.57
N PRO A 312 15.87 13.59 12.50
CA PRO A 312 15.57 14.88 11.89
C PRO A 312 14.98 15.85 12.89
N LYS A 313 15.42 17.11 12.82
CA LYS A 313 15.04 18.09 13.83
C LYS A 313 13.58 18.50 13.65
N LYS A 314 12.92 18.71 14.77
CA LYS A 314 11.58 19.28 14.82
C LYS A 314 11.60 20.45 15.77
N THR A 315 10.70 21.41 15.52
CA THR A 315 10.54 22.53 16.43
C THR A 315 10.05 22.04 17.79
N PRO A 316 10.74 22.37 18.89
CA PRO A 316 10.27 21.96 20.21
C PRO A 316 8.90 22.56 20.50
N MET A 317 8.06 21.76 21.16
CA MET A 317 6.74 22.23 21.54
C MET A 317 6.81 23.03 22.83
N LEU A 318 6.17 24.18 22.83
CA LEU A 318 6.06 25.01 24.03
C LEU A 318 4.76 24.67 24.76
N THR A 319 4.85 24.52 26.05
CA THR A 319 3.69 24.27 26.90
C THR A 319 3.67 25.30 28.00
N THR A 320 2.63 25.26 28.83
CA THR A 320 2.58 26.13 30.00
C THR A 320 3.68 25.79 30.99
N LEU A 321 4.26 24.63 30.95
CA LEU A 321 5.35 24.23 31.82
C LEU A 321 6.71 24.48 31.20
N GLY A 322 6.78 25.04 30.01
CA GLY A 322 8.03 25.32 29.33
C GLY A 322 8.20 24.48 28.07
N VAL A 323 9.45 24.36 27.61
CA VAL A 323 9.76 23.57 26.44
C VAL A 323 9.83 22.10 26.80
N LEU A 324 9.06 21.28 26.09
CA LEU A 324 9.09 19.85 26.33
C LEU A 324 10.43 19.26 25.88
N GLU A 325 10.85 18.21 26.58
CA GLU A 325 12.02 17.46 26.14
C GLU A 325 11.76 16.84 24.78
N GLU A 326 12.83 16.63 24.04
CA GLU A 326 12.75 16.02 22.73
C GLU A 326 12.09 14.65 22.83
N PRO A 327 10.99 14.42 22.10
CA PRO A 327 10.37 13.10 22.12
C PRO A 327 11.18 12.10 21.32
N LEU A 328 10.87 10.81 21.50
CA LEU A 328 11.52 9.78 20.71
C LEU A 328 11.33 10.04 19.21
N GLY A 329 10.08 10.30 18.81
CA GLY A 329 9.76 10.62 17.45
C GLY A 329 9.54 9.41 16.56
N ASN A 330 8.84 9.65 15.46
CA ASN A 330 8.51 8.57 14.53
C ASN A 330 9.73 8.00 13.83
N THR A 331 10.72 8.84 13.55
CA THR A 331 11.91 8.34 12.85
C THR A 331 12.62 7.27 13.69
N ARG A 332 12.90 7.57 14.94
CA ARG A 332 13.61 6.59 15.76
C ARG A 332 12.77 5.36 16.02
N LEU A 333 11.47 5.52 16.18
CA LEU A 333 10.59 4.36 16.35
C LEU A 333 10.62 3.46 15.10
N HIS A 334 10.54 4.07 13.93
CA HIS A 334 10.56 3.28 12.69
C HIS A 334 11.92 2.62 12.46
N VAL A 335 13.01 3.29 12.83
CA VAL A 335 14.32 2.65 12.74
C VAL A 335 14.38 1.44 13.67
N ALA A 336 13.86 1.57 14.88
CA ALA A 336 13.81 0.44 15.80
C ALA A 336 13.00 -0.72 15.21
N ARG A 337 11.87 -0.41 14.58
CA ARG A 337 11.08 -1.44 13.93
C ARG A 337 11.85 -2.12 12.80
N LEU A 338 12.59 -1.31 12.03
CA LEU A 338 13.38 -1.87 10.94
C LEU A 338 14.46 -2.80 11.46
N VAL A 339 15.16 -2.41 12.52
CA VAL A 339 16.19 -3.26 13.10
C VAL A 339 15.57 -4.57 13.61
N ALA A 340 14.44 -4.49 14.28
CA ALA A 340 13.77 -5.69 14.75
C ALA A 340 13.39 -6.60 13.58
N SER A 341 12.87 -6.01 12.51
CA SER A 341 12.48 -6.79 11.34
C SER A 341 13.68 -7.45 10.68
N LEU A 342 14.77 -6.72 10.57
CA LEU A 342 16.00 -7.27 9.98
C LEU A 342 16.53 -8.45 10.76
N LEU A 343 16.45 -8.37 12.09
CA LEU A 343 16.94 -9.45 12.94
C LEU A 343 16.03 -10.69 12.88
N TYR A 344 14.77 -10.51 12.50
CA TYR A 344 13.84 -11.63 12.36
C TYR A 344 13.91 -12.31 11.01
N THR A 345 14.57 -11.70 10.03
CA THR A 345 14.60 -12.32 8.70
C THR A 345 15.40 -13.59 8.70
N SER A 346 15.00 -14.52 7.83
CA SER A 346 15.66 -15.79 7.65
C SER A 346 16.20 -15.84 6.22
N SER A 347 17.50 -15.57 6.07
CA SER A 347 18.11 -15.61 4.76
C SER A 347 19.61 -15.80 4.92
N ALA A 348 20.27 -16.07 3.80
CA ALA A 348 21.72 -16.25 3.81
C ALA A 348 22.47 -14.99 4.24
N SER A 349 21.86 -13.82 4.05
CA SER A 349 22.50 -12.56 4.39
C SER A 349 22.22 -12.07 5.80
N HIS A 350 21.47 -12.84 6.58
CA HIS A 350 21.10 -12.42 7.92
C HIS A 350 22.31 -12.22 8.82
N ALA A 351 23.28 -13.11 8.72
CA ALA A 351 24.47 -13.01 9.58
C ALA A 351 25.26 -11.74 9.29
N VAL A 352 25.31 -11.33 8.02
CA VAL A 352 26.03 -10.13 7.66
C VAL A 352 25.35 -8.90 8.28
N VAL A 353 24.02 -8.86 8.22
CA VAL A 353 23.27 -7.77 8.81
C VAL A 353 23.50 -7.73 10.33
N ALA A 354 23.40 -8.89 10.98
CA ALA A 354 23.60 -8.95 12.43
C ALA A 354 25.01 -8.51 12.83
N GLN A 355 26.01 -8.91 12.05
CA GLN A 355 27.37 -8.50 12.31
C GLN A 355 27.54 -7.00 12.20
N GLU A 356 26.93 -6.39 11.20
CA GLU A 356 27.06 -4.95 11.02
C GLU A 356 26.37 -4.19 12.14
N LEU A 357 25.20 -4.66 12.58
CA LEU A 357 24.52 -4.04 13.71
C LEU A 357 25.37 -4.14 14.99
N CYS A 358 26.03 -5.27 15.16
CA CYS A 358 26.93 -5.46 16.28
C CYS A 358 28.13 -4.52 16.19
N ARG A 359 28.73 -4.42 15.01
CA ARG A 359 29.89 -3.55 14.82
C ARG A 359 29.55 -2.10 15.12
N LEU A 360 28.34 -1.69 14.78
CA LEU A 360 27.89 -0.31 15.02
C LEU A 360 27.42 -0.07 16.45
N ASN A 361 27.29 -1.13 17.25
CA ASN A 361 26.74 -1.04 18.62
C ASN A 361 25.29 -0.54 18.61
N THR A 362 24.54 -0.91 17.61
CA THR A 362 23.17 -0.43 17.49
C THR A 362 22.28 -0.96 18.61
N MET A 363 22.51 -2.20 19.05
CA MET A 363 21.71 -2.74 20.16
C MET A 363 21.94 -1.98 21.46
N ASP A 364 23.20 -1.59 21.73
CA ASP A 364 23.44 -0.77 22.93
C ASP A 364 22.69 0.55 22.85
N LEU A 365 22.68 1.15 21.68
CA LEU A 365 21.97 2.42 21.49
C LEU A 365 20.47 2.24 21.67
N LEU A 366 19.92 1.17 21.15
CA LEU A 366 18.49 0.90 21.32
C LEU A 366 18.14 0.67 22.78
N LEU A 367 19.02 -0.01 23.51
CA LEU A 367 18.80 -0.21 24.94
C LEU A 367 18.88 1.13 25.71
N ASP A 368 19.79 2.00 25.31
CA ASP A 368 19.84 3.33 25.91
C ASP A 368 18.53 4.08 25.71
N LEU A 369 17.99 4.01 24.49
CA LEU A 369 16.71 4.64 24.22
C LEU A 369 15.56 3.97 24.98
N PHE A 370 15.64 2.67 25.14
CA PHE A 370 14.64 1.92 25.91
C PHE A 370 14.54 2.49 27.33
N PHE A 371 15.66 2.78 27.95
CA PHE A 371 15.66 3.29 29.32
C PHE A 371 15.37 4.78 29.39
N LYS A 372 15.75 5.52 28.36
CA LYS A 372 15.46 6.95 28.35
C LYS A 372 13.97 7.22 28.17
N TYR A 373 13.30 6.45 27.32
CA TYR A 373 11.88 6.67 26.99
C TYR A 373 11.03 5.57 27.62
N THR A 374 10.99 5.58 28.95
CA THR A 374 10.38 4.51 29.71
C THR A 374 8.88 4.36 29.45
N TRP A 375 8.22 5.41 29.01
CA TRP A 375 6.78 5.35 28.78
C TRP A 375 6.40 5.06 27.33
N ASN A 376 7.38 4.84 26.46
CA ASN A 376 7.07 4.58 25.06
C ASN A 376 6.94 3.07 24.84
N ASN A 377 5.71 2.59 24.89
CA ASN A 377 5.45 1.16 24.78
C ASN A 377 5.80 0.61 23.40
N PHE A 378 5.63 1.43 22.36
CA PHE A 378 5.96 0.96 21.01
C PHE A 378 7.46 0.72 20.87
N LEU A 379 8.27 1.62 21.40
CA LEU A 379 9.71 1.41 21.37
C LEU A 379 10.09 0.18 22.18
N HIS A 380 9.49 0.02 23.36
CA HIS A 380 9.81 -1.12 24.21
C HIS A 380 9.52 -2.44 23.52
N LEU A 381 8.40 -2.51 22.80
CA LEU A 381 8.08 -3.70 22.03
C LEU A 381 9.15 -4.00 21.00
N GLN A 382 9.60 -2.98 20.27
CA GLN A 382 10.60 -3.22 19.21
C GLN A 382 11.94 -3.66 19.80
N VAL A 383 12.36 -3.06 20.91
CA VAL A 383 13.62 -3.47 21.52
C VAL A 383 13.50 -4.90 22.06
N GLU A 384 12.37 -5.24 22.65
CA GLU A 384 12.15 -6.60 23.12
C GLU A 384 12.17 -7.60 21.98
N LEU A 385 11.60 -7.23 20.83
CA LEU A 385 11.65 -8.10 19.66
C LEU A 385 13.07 -8.28 19.16
N CYS A 386 13.88 -7.22 19.20
CA CYS A 386 15.29 -7.33 18.80
C CYS A 386 16.03 -8.33 19.70
N VAL A 387 15.84 -8.22 21.00
CA VAL A 387 16.51 -9.10 21.94
C VAL A 387 16.05 -10.53 21.73
N ALA A 388 14.75 -10.73 21.55
CA ALA A 388 14.22 -12.07 21.32
C ALA A 388 14.78 -12.67 20.03
N ALA A 389 14.91 -11.88 18.98
CA ALA A 389 15.45 -12.33 17.71
C ALA A 389 16.91 -12.75 17.84
N ILE A 390 17.68 -12.02 18.64
CA ILE A 390 19.09 -12.37 18.86
C ILE A 390 19.20 -13.69 19.60
N LEU A 391 18.35 -13.91 20.60
CA LEU A 391 18.46 -15.11 21.43
C LEU A 391 17.89 -16.36 20.78
N ARG A 392 16.82 -16.21 20.01
CA ARG A 392 16.09 -17.34 19.48
C ARG A 392 16.87 -18.19 18.46
N PRO A 393 17.52 -17.62 17.47
CA PRO A 393 18.17 -18.45 16.45
C PRO A 393 19.26 -19.36 17.00
N CYS A 394 19.99 -18.89 18.02
CA CYS A 394 21.06 -19.70 18.60
C CYS A 394 20.49 -20.96 19.21
N ALA A 395 19.43 -20.86 19.99
CA ALA A 395 18.80 -22.03 20.59
C ALA A 395 18.20 -22.94 19.52
N HIS A 396 17.60 -22.36 18.51
CA HIS A 396 16.99 -23.14 17.45
C HIS A 396 18.04 -23.92 16.65
N GLU A 397 19.13 -23.27 16.35
CA GLU A 397 20.20 -23.92 15.59
C GLU A 397 20.87 -25.03 16.38
N ILE A 398 21.02 -24.85 17.67
CA ILE A 398 21.59 -25.91 18.51
C ILE A 398 20.71 -27.14 18.44
N ARG A 399 19.41 -26.98 18.41
CA ARG A 399 18.49 -28.10 18.32
C ARG A 399 18.59 -28.83 16.99
N LEU A 400 18.81 -28.08 15.90
CA LEU A 400 18.80 -28.68 14.58
C LEU A 400 20.14 -29.19 14.12
N GLN A 401 21.23 -28.85 14.80
CA GLN A 401 22.55 -29.26 14.36
C GLN A 401 22.73 -30.76 14.20
N PRO A 402 22.27 -31.60 15.13
CA PRO A 402 22.49 -33.05 14.97
C PRO A 402 21.84 -33.61 13.71
N ASP A 403 20.78 -32.99 13.23
CA ASP A 403 20.06 -33.52 12.08
C ASP A 403 20.64 -33.08 10.75
N LEU A 404 21.55 -32.11 10.73
CA LEU A 404 22.07 -31.54 9.51
C LEU A 404 23.57 -31.72 9.36
N GLY A 405 24.06 -32.91 9.68
CA GLY A 405 25.49 -33.16 9.68
C GLY A 405 26.20 -32.94 8.36
N SER A 406 25.49 -33.10 7.24
CA SER A 406 26.11 -32.93 5.93
C SER A 406 26.31 -31.47 5.55
N GLN A 407 25.70 -30.53 6.25
CA GLN A 407 25.79 -29.14 5.94
C GLN A 407 26.68 -28.35 6.90
N ASP A 408 27.50 -29.03 7.61
CA ASP A 408 28.31 -28.42 8.67
C ASP A 408 29.37 -27.46 8.15
N LYS A 409 29.72 -27.56 6.88
CA LYS A 409 30.83 -26.76 6.35
C LYS A 409 30.55 -25.27 6.40
N PHE A 410 29.29 -24.88 6.32
CA PHE A 410 28.93 -23.47 6.29
C PHE A 410 28.48 -22.93 7.63
N LYS A 411 28.22 -23.80 8.58
CA LYS A 411 27.65 -23.35 9.86
C LYS A 411 28.65 -22.68 10.79
N PRO A 412 29.94 -23.01 10.82
CA PRO A 412 30.82 -22.33 11.77
C PRO A 412 30.87 -20.83 11.62
N GLN A 413 30.82 -20.34 10.38
CA GLN A 413 30.82 -18.88 10.20
C GLN A 413 29.52 -18.25 10.67
N GLU A 414 28.40 -18.89 10.35
CA GLU A 414 27.11 -18.35 10.78
C GLU A 414 26.97 -18.41 12.29
N ASP A 415 27.43 -19.53 12.89
CA ASP A 415 27.34 -19.66 14.32
C ASP A 415 28.24 -18.65 15.03
N ALA A 416 29.42 -18.40 14.49
CA ALA A 416 30.32 -17.43 15.10
C ALA A 416 29.76 -16.02 15.04
N SER A 417 29.16 -15.65 13.92
CA SER A 417 28.58 -14.30 13.83
C SER A 417 27.34 -14.18 14.69
N GLN A 418 26.56 -15.23 14.81
CA GLN A 418 25.39 -15.19 15.70
C GLN A 418 25.85 -15.17 17.15
N GLU A 419 26.90 -15.90 17.50
CA GLU A 419 27.45 -15.84 18.86
C GLU A 419 28.00 -14.47 19.16
N GLN A 420 28.63 -13.83 18.19
CA GLN A 420 29.11 -12.46 18.36
C GLN A 420 27.96 -11.49 18.59
N ALA A 421 26.90 -11.69 17.85
CA ALA A 421 25.73 -10.83 18.01
C ALA A 421 25.09 -11.06 19.38
N LEU A 422 25.05 -12.30 19.81
CA LEU A 422 24.55 -12.63 21.15
C LEU A 422 25.37 -12.06 22.25
N UNK A 423 26.46 -12.19 22.08
CA UNK A 423 27.38 -11.68 23.01
C UNK A 423 27.32 -10.21 23.11
N UNK A 424 27.08 -9.79 22.19
CA UNK A 424 26.95 -8.41 22.14
C UNK A 424 25.74 -7.95 22.90
N UNK A 425 24.90 -8.67 22.67
CA UNK A 425 23.69 -8.46 23.32
C UNK A 425 23.73 -8.80 24.75
N UNK A 426 24.31 -9.64 24.90
CA UNK A 426 24.45 -10.12 26.25
C UNK A 426 25.33 -9.20 27.02
N UNK A 427 26.04 -8.83 26.48
CA UNK A 427 26.93 -7.90 27.02
C UNK A 427 26.24 -6.65 27.41
N UNK A 428 25.52 -6.47 26.64
CA UNK A 428 24.84 -5.30 26.88
C UNK A 428 23.84 -5.43 27.96
N UNK A 429 23.39 -6.40 27.85
CA UNK A 429 22.44 -6.69 28.79
C UNK A 429 23.01 -6.88 30.13
N UNK A 430 23.84 -7.36 30.04
CA UNK A 430 24.54 -7.64 31.23
C UNK A 430 25.08 -6.45 31.78
N ARG A 431 25.57 -5.61 30.96
CA ARG A 431 26.06 -4.31 31.38
C ARG A 431 24.96 -3.48 32.02
N LEU A 432 23.81 -3.57 31.49
CA LEU A 432 22.65 -2.79 31.98
C LEU A 432 21.80 -3.52 33.00
N GLY A 433 22.18 -4.74 33.34
CA GLY A 433 21.47 -5.48 34.38
C GLY A 433 20.13 -6.01 33.94
N LEU A 434 20.00 -6.38 32.67
CA LEU A 434 18.70 -6.76 32.11
C LEU A 434 18.53 -8.25 31.93
N ARG A 435 19.48 -9.05 32.37
CA ARG A 435 19.41 -10.49 32.08
C ARG A 435 18.11 -11.16 32.50
N PRO A 436 17.59 -10.92 33.70
CA PRO A 436 16.32 -11.58 34.03
C PRO A 436 15.18 -11.18 33.15
N GLN A 437 15.13 -9.92 32.72
CA GLN A 437 14.08 -9.45 31.83
C GLN A 437 14.24 -10.05 30.45
N LEU A 438 15.47 -10.17 29.97
CA LEU A 438 15.71 -10.77 28.65
C LEU A 438 15.30 -12.22 28.62
N LEU A 439 15.59 -12.95 29.69
CA LEU A 439 15.21 -14.36 29.75
C LEU A 439 13.69 -14.53 29.71
N SER A 440 12.96 -13.62 30.34
CA SER A 440 11.51 -13.70 30.33
C SER A 440 10.93 -13.42 28.92
N LEU A 441 11.65 -12.71 28.09
CA LEU A 441 11.19 -12.41 26.74
C LEU A 441 11.27 -13.61 25.80
N GLN A 442 11.94 -14.66 26.19
CA GLN A 442 11.98 -15.87 25.38
C GLN A 442 10.66 -16.63 25.40
N SER A 443 9.77 -16.31 26.32
CA SER A 443 8.47 -16.95 26.38
C SER A 443 7.56 -16.43 25.28
N PRO A 444 6.98 -17.29 24.44
CA PRO A 444 6.10 -16.82 23.38
C PRO A 444 4.86 -16.10 23.88
N GLN A 445 4.39 -16.47 25.05
CA GLN A 445 3.17 -15.86 25.58
C GLN A 445 3.36 -14.38 25.90
N LYS A 446 4.53 -14.03 26.43
CA LYS A 446 4.78 -12.63 26.75
C LYS A 446 4.91 -11.78 25.50
N THR A 447 5.46 -12.33 24.44
CA THR A 447 5.58 -11.60 23.18
C THR A 447 4.20 -11.24 22.64
N LEU A 448 3.25 -12.13 22.77
CA LEU A 448 1.90 -11.89 22.28
C LEU A 448 1.16 -10.83 23.10
N HIS A 449 1.43 -10.75 24.39
CA HIS A 449 0.73 -9.79 25.26
C HIS A 449 1.21 -8.36 25.05
N ILE A 450 2.42 -8.19 24.55
CA ILE A 450 2.95 -6.86 24.35
C ILE A 450 2.30 -6.17 23.16
N THR A 451 1.84 -6.94 22.19
CA THR A 451 1.15 -6.36 21.04
C THR A 451 -0.26 -5.94 21.40
#